data_d528346cf460612b76e7a7a2c5f3cd56
#
_entry.id   d528346cf460612b76e7a7a2c5f3cd56
#
_cell.length_a   1.000
_cell.length_b   1.000
_cell.length_c   1.000
_cell.angle_alpha   90.00
_cell.angle_beta   90.00
_cell.angle_gamma   90.00
#
_symmetry.space_group_name_H-M   'P 1'
#
loop_
_entity.id
_entity.type
_entity.pdbx_description
1 polymer ?
#
loop_
_entity_poly.entity_id
_entity_poly.type
_entity_poly.pdbx_seq_one_letter_code
_entity_poly.pdbx_strand_id
1 'polypeptide(L)'
;MSRTLLPISLLALGLQACGAPEPAPAPEPESEVAEDPVRTADPFKRGLTEADFPRIQELAPGVYSYEQLRAAGEELFTTVSMFVVTDEGVLVADGQGNFEETALMVEEIGKITDQPISHVVICSDHGDHTAGNGAFPEGVEYIVHENSVAAMERIRERIPEIPMPETVMSDRMDLTLGGRAIEILFLGRAHTGGDLVVHLPEESVLFLTEAYLHRVYPAMRSAYPTEWVAMLRRAQEIGARVNVPGHGFVDSPEVLRDELQVAIEALETVIAESTRLHEMGLTPEEADEQADFGDLETWSLRESQRGMALRRVYMELNGELP
;
A
#
# COMPACT_ATOMS: atom_id res chain seq x y z
N MET A 1 66.59 -75.91 19.14
CA MET A 1 65.53 -76.91 19.17
C MET A 1 64.21 -76.23 18.73
N SER A 2 63.91 -76.38 17.48
CA SER A 2 62.71 -75.79 16.85
C SER A 2 61.52 -76.69 17.10
N ARG A 3 60.38 -76.13 17.44
CA ARG A 3 59.06 -76.76 17.32
C ARG A 3 58.13 -75.88 16.50
N THR A 4 57.86 -76.40 15.35
CA THR A 4 56.92 -75.87 14.37
C THR A 4 55.48 -76.18 14.78
N LEU A 5 54.60 -75.25 14.86
CA LEU A 5 53.17 -75.48 14.99
C LEU A 5 52.45 -75.04 13.70
N LEU A 6 51.69 -75.91 13.08
CA LEU A 6 50.80 -75.65 11.90
C LEU A 6 49.51 -74.89 12.34
N PRO A 7 48.97 -74.05 11.52
CA PRO A 7 47.66 -73.45 11.78
C PRO A 7 46.49 -74.33 11.25
N ILE A 8 45.47 -74.45 12.06
CA ILE A 8 44.21 -75.09 11.77
C ILE A 8 43.34 -74.05 11.06
N SER A 9 42.96 -74.34 9.82
CA SER A 9 42.00 -73.49 9.09
C SER A 9 40.57 -73.86 9.51
N LEU A 10 39.83 -72.94 10.10
CA LEU A 10 38.37 -73.00 10.28
C LEU A 10 37.67 -72.50 9.03
N LEU A 11 36.87 -73.37 8.41
CA LEU A 11 35.97 -73.07 7.34
C LEU A 11 34.69 -72.47 7.93
N ALA A 12 34.45 -71.18 7.75
CA ALA A 12 33.21 -70.55 8.15
C ALA A 12 32.19 -70.65 6.98
N LEU A 13 31.13 -71.37 7.18
CA LEU A 13 29.95 -71.34 6.26
C LEU A 13 29.24 -69.99 6.45
N GLY A 14 29.23 -69.16 5.44
CA GLY A 14 28.44 -67.96 5.38
C GLY A 14 26.98 -68.29 5.07
N LEU A 15 26.08 -68.01 6.01
CA LEU A 15 24.64 -67.95 5.81
C LEU A 15 24.34 -66.63 5.10
N GLN A 16 23.96 -66.66 3.83
CA GLN A 16 23.38 -65.51 3.11
C GLN A 16 21.91 -65.34 3.59
N ALA A 17 21.71 -64.28 4.40
CA ALA A 17 20.36 -63.80 4.69
C ALA A 17 19.83 -63.05 3.47
N CYS A 18 18.74 -63.54 2.89
CA CYS A 18 17.93 -62.78 1.91
C CYS A 18 17.32 -61.57 2.61
N GLY A 19 17.87 -60.42 2.37
CA GLY A 19 17.26 -59.14 2.76
C GLY A 19 15.97 -58.92 1.93
N ALA A 20 14.87 -58.64 2.61
CA ALA A 20 13.67 -58.18 1.95
C ALA A 20 13.94 -56.81 1.29
N PRO A 21 13.34 -56.49 0.14
CA PRO A 21 13.53 -55.21 -0.49
C PRO A 21 13.01 -54.09 0.42
N GLU A 22 13.80 -53.02 0.58
CA GLU A 22 13.42 -51.80 1.28
C GLU A 22 12.15 -51.23 0.61
N PRO A 23 11.15 -50.76 1.40
CA PRO A 23 9.98 -50.12 0.80
C PRO A 23 10.39 -48.88 0.08
N ALA A 24 9.84 -48.65 -1.12
CA ALA A 24 10.06 -47.44 -1.89
C ALA A 24 9.69 -46.18 -1.05
N PRO A 25 10.46 -45.07 -1.13
CA PRO A 25 10.12 -43.85 -0.44
C PRO A 25 8.70 -43.43 -0.83
N ALA A 26 7.93 -42.99 0.17
CA ALA A 26 6.61 -42.39 -0.07
C ALA A 26 6.76 -41.19 -1.02
N PRO A 27 5.83 -40.97 -1.96
CA PRO A 27 5.88 -39.80 -2.81
C PRO A 27 5.89 -38.54 -1.91
N GLU A 28 6.83 -37.62 -2.18
CA GLU A 28 6.82 -36.31 -1.57
C GLU A 28 5.47 -35.69 -1.86
N PRO A 29 4.85 -34.96 -0.87
CA PRO A 29 3.61 -34.27 -1.12
C PRO A 29 3.87 -33.29 -2.28
N GLU A 30 3.08 -33.37 -3.32
CA GLU A 30 3.04 -32.40 -4.40
C GLU A 30 2.86 -31.04 -3.72
N SER A 31 3.82 -30.13 -3.90
CA SER A 31 3.67 -28.76 -3.45
C SER A 31 2.41 -28.22 -4.16
N GLU A 32 1.37 -27.90 -3.40
CA GLU A 32 0.28 -27.09 -3.92
C GLU A 32 0.93 -25.85 -4.54
N VAL A 33 0.88 -25.75 -5.86
CA VAL A 33 1.23 -24.50 -6.56
C VAL A 33 0.19 -23.52 -6.08
N ALA A 34 0.59 -22.59 -5.22
CA ALA A 34 -0.28 -21.50 -4.79
C ALA A 34 -0.78 -20.81 -6.06
N GLU A 35 -2.10 -20.80 -6.26
CA GLU A 35 -2.69 -20.05 -7.36
C GLU A 35 -2.23 -18.58 -7.25
N ASP A 36 -1.84 -17.98 -8.39
CA ASP A 36 -1.47 -16.58 -8.43
C ASP A 36 -2.64 -15.74 -7.87
N PRO A 37 -2.38 -14.84 -6.91
CA PRO A 37 -3.45 -14.06 -6.29
C PRO A 37 -4.16 -13.21 -7.34
N VAL A 38 -5.48 -13.09 -7.22
CA VAL A 38 -6.29 -12.25 -8.12
C VAL A 38 -5.90 -10.78 -7.90
N ARG A 39 -5.24 -10.18 -8.89
CA ARG A 39 -4.68 -8.82 -8.82
C ARG A 39 -5.70 -7.82 -9.34
N THR A 40 -6.58 -7.34 -8.47
CA THR A 40 -7.62 -6.33 -8.76
C THR A 40 -7.96 -5.55 -7.50
N ALA A 41 -8.42 -4.30 -7.66
CA ALA A 41 -8.97 -3.51 -6.55
C ALA A 41 -10.48 -3.75 -6.35
N ASP A 42 -11.13 -4.53 -7.21
CA ASP A 42 -12.53 -4.90 -7.10
C ASP A 42 -12.70 -6.03 -6.06
N PRO A 43 -13.38 -5.79 -4.90
CA PRO A 43 -13.54 -6.78 -3.85
C PRO A 43 -14.33 -8.01 -4.31
N PHE A 44 -15.33 -7.83 -5.16
CA PHE A 44 -16.15 -8.96 -5.62
C PHE A 44 -15.39 -9.91 -6.52
N LYS A 45 -14.48 -9.39 -7.36
CA LYS A 45 -13.57 -10.23 -8.16
C LYS A 45 -12.58 -11.02 -7.29
N ARG A 46 -12.33 -10.54 -6.06
CA ARG A 46 -11.54 -11.27 -5.05
C ARG A 46 -12.38 -12.23 -4.22
N GLY A 47 -13.69 -12.34 -4.47
CA GLY A 47 -14.61 -13.17 -3.70
C GLY A 47 -14.98 -12.61 -2.33
N LEU A 48 -14.71 -11.31 -2.08
CA LEU A 48 -15.05 -10.61 -0.85
C LEU A 48 -16.44 -9.98 -0.96
N THR A 49 -17.05 -9.72 0.18
CA THR A 49 -18.35 -9.07 0.34
C THR A 49 -18.22 -7.88 1.28
N GLU A 50 -19.24 -7.05 1.39
CA GLU A 50 -19.26 -5.92 2.35
C GLU A 50 -19.06 -6.38 3.81
N ALA A 51 -19.50 -7.59 4.14
CA ALA A 51 -19.36 -8.16 5.49
C ALA A 51 -17.91 -8.52 5.87
N ASP A 52 -17.00 -8.55 4.89
CA ASP A 52 -15.58 -8.83 5.11
C ASP A 52 -14.78 -7.57 5.50
N PHE A 53 -15.44 -6.41 5.60
CA PHE A 53 -14.81 -5.12 5.94
C PHE A 53 -15.35 -4.55 7.27
N PRO A 54 -14.51 -3.80 8.01
CA PRO A 54 -13.12 -3.48 7.71
C PRO A 54 -12.21 -4.71 7.82
N ARG A 55 -11.13 -4.73 7.00
CA ARG A 55 -10.07 -5.74 7.10
C ARG A 55 -8.87 -5.14 7.82
N ILE A 56 -8.33 -5.89 8.78
CA ILE A 56 -7.14 -5.48 9.54
C ILE A 56 -6.11 -6.59 9.42
N GLN A 57 -4.88 -6.23 9.06
CA GLN A 57 -3.76 -7.16 8.94
C GLN A 57 -2.56 -6.66 9.73
N GLU A 58 -1.92 -7.53 10.50
CA GLU A 58 -0.63 -7.23 11.12
C GLU A 58 0.49 -7.44 10.09
N LEU A 59 1.16 -6.34 9.71
CA LEU A 59 2.23 -6.31 8.71
C LEU A 59 3.61 -6.63 9.31
N ALA A 60 3.79 -6.22 10.54
CA ALA A 60 4.94 -6.48 11.41
C ALA A 60 4.48 -6.31 12.87
N PRO A 61 5.23 -6.77 13.87
CA PRO A 61 4.81 -6.68 15.27
C PRO A 61 4.38 -5.26 15.66
N GLY A 62 3.09 -5.09 15.95
CA GLY A 62 2.48 -3.81 16.32
C GLY A 62 2.25 -2.83 15.15
N VAL A 63 2.41 -3.25 13.92
CA VAL A 63 2.13 -2.43 12.71
C VAL A 63 0.99 -3.06 11.93
N TYR A 64 -0.06 -2.31 11.69
CA TYR A 64 -1.30 -2.83 11.10
C TYR A 64 -1.74 -1.99 9.90
N SER A 65 -2.27 -2.64 8.87
CA SER A 65 -3.12 -1.99 7.87
C SER A 65 -4.58 -2.07 8.29
N TYR A 66 -5.35 -1.06 7.89
CA TYR A 66 -6.80 -1.00 8.03
C TYR A 66 -7.39 -0.68 6.67
N GLU A 67 -8.21 -1.58 6.14
CA GLU A 67 -8.83 -1.46 4.83
C GLU A 67 -10.34 -1.28 5.00
N GLN A 68 -10.86 -0.11 4.62
CA GLN A 68 -12.29 0.20 4.65
C GLN A 68 -12.86 0.18 3.23
N LEU A 69 -14.01 -0.46 3.06
CA LEU A 69 -14.72 -0.49 1.79
C LEU A 69 -15.32 0.89 1.46
N ARG A 70 -15.18 1.30 0.21
CA ARG A 70 -15.72 2.55 -0.31
C ARG A 70 -16.43 2.34 -1.63
N ALA A 71 -17.32 3.29 -1.94
CA ALA A 71 -18.04 3.33 -3.21
C ALA A 71 -17.72 4.61 -4.01
N ALA A 72 -17.51 4.46 -5.31
CA ALA A 72 -17.50 5.56 -6.28
C ALA A 72 -18.50 5.23 -7.39
N GLY A 73 -19.72 5.76 -7.26
CA GLY A 73 -20.84 5.33 -8.09
C GLY A 73 -21.22 3.89 -7.77
N GLU A 74 -21.17 3.03 -8.80
CA GLU A 74 -21.45 1.59 -8.67
C GLU A 74 -20.19 0.75 -8.40
N GLU A 75 -19.00 1.35 -8.55
CA GLU A 75 -17.74 0.64 -8.29
C GLU A 75 -17.36 0.67 -6.82
N LEU A 76 -16.84 -0.45 -6.32
CA LEU A 76 -16.30 -0.58 -4.96
C LEU A 76 -14.79 -0.73 -5.01
N PHE A 77 -14.12 -0.13 -4.05
CA PHE A 77 -12.68 -0.21 -3.82
C PHE A 77 -12.40 -0.02 -2.33
N THR A 78 -11.15 0.05 -1.90
CA THR A 78 -10.81 0.25 -0.49
C THR A 78 -10.05 1.54 -0.28
N THR A 79 -10.27 2.23 0.86
CA THR A 79 -9.35 3.20 1.44
C THR A 79 -8.54 2.50 2.51
N VAL A 80 -7.23 2.67 2.47
CA VAL A 80 -6.29 2.02 3.39
C VAL A 80 -5.65 3.07 4.30
N SER A 81 -5.67 2.79 5.60
CA SER A 81 -4.87 3.48 6.62
C SER A 81 -3.85 2.51 7.20
N MET A 82 -2.81 3.04 7.83
CA MET A 82 -1.87 2.25 8.62
C MET A 82 -1.86 2.77 10.06
N PHE A 83 -1.74 1.87 11.05
CA PHE A 83 -1.50 2.31 12.42
C PHE A 83 -0.39 1.52 13.09
N VAL A 84 0.29 2.20 14.00
CA VAL A 84 1.48 1.70 14.70
C VAL A 84 1.22 1.76 16.20
N VAL A 85 1.18 0.60 16.84
CA VAL A 85 1.00 0.46 18.29
C VAL A 85 2.36 0.46 18.97
N THR A 86 2.52 1.31 19.98
CA THR A 86 3.72 1.40 20.80
C THR A 86 3.37 1.44 22.28
N ASP A 87 4.37 1.36 23.17
CA ASP A 87 4.14 1.46 24.62
C ASP A 87 3.78 2.87 25.10
N GLU A 88 3.90 3.90 24.26
CA GLU A 88 3.61 5.30 24.59
C GLU A 88 2.43 5.88 23.83
N GLY A 89 1.77 5.09 22.97
CA GLY A 89 0.61 5.50 22.19
C GLY A 89 0.55 4.87 20.81
N VAL A 90 -0.48 5.24 20.07
CA VAL A 90 -0.70 4.80 18.69
C VAL A 90 -0.52 5.97 17.74
N LEU A 91 0.26 5.75 16.67
CA LEU A 91 0.30 6.64 15.51
C LEU A 91 -0.60 6.06 14.43
N VAL A 92 -1.46 6.90 13.85
CA VAL A 92 -2.29 6.56 12.69
C VAL A 92 -1.80 7.34 11.47
N ALA A 93 -1.59 6.67 10.37
CA ALA A 93 -1.31 7.26 9.07
C ALA A 93 -2.58 7.20 8.23
N ASP A 94 -3.14 8.35 7.94
CA ASP A 94 -4.44 8.67 7.37
C ASP A 94 -5.66 8.22 8.21
N GLY A 95 -6.66 9.10 8.24
CA GLY A 95 -8.02 8.79 8.69
C GLY A 95 -8.84 8.12 7.59
N GLN A 96 -10.16 8.28 7.67
CA GLN A 96 -11.11 7.73 6.71
C GLN A 96 -12.02 8.83 6.15
N GLY A 97 -12.90 8.48 5.22
CA GLY A 97 -13.68 9.40 4.42
C GLY A 97 -14.88 10.06 5.09
N ASN A 98 -15.24 9.65 6.29
CA ASN A 98 -16.29 10.29 7.07
C ASN A 98 -16.13 9.94 8.56
N PHE A 99 -16.93 10.63 9.39
CA PHE A 99 -16.88 10.47 10.85
C PHE A 99 -17.12 9.03 11.29
N GLU A 100 -18.13 8.37 10.73
CA GLU A 100 -18.55 7.02 11.11
C GLU A 100 -17.47 5.99 10.78
N GLU A 101 -16.85 6.08 9.61
CA GLU A 101 -15.76 5.19 9.18
C GLU A 101 -14.51 5.37 10.06
N THR A 102 -14.17 6.61 10.40
CA THR A 102 -13.01 6.86 11.30
C THR A 102 -13.34 6.45 12.74
N ALA A 103 -14.57 6.67 13.21
CA ALA A 103 -15.00 6.21 14.53
C ALA A 103 -14.94 4.67 14.64
N LEU A 104 -15.34 3.96 13.59
CA LEU A 104 -15.19 2.50 13.51
C LEU A 104 -13.72 2.09 13.57
N MET A 105 -12.83 2.76 12.84
CA MET A 105 -11.40 2.50 12.91
C MET A 105 -10.83 2.70 14.32
N VAL A 106 -11.23 3.77 15.02
CA VAL A 106 -10.84 4.03 16.41
C VAL A 106 -11.32 2.91 17.32
N GLU A 107 -12.56 2.42 17.14
CA GLU A 107 -13.11 1.27 17.88
C GLU A 107 -12.30 -0.01 17.63
N GLU A 108 -11.96 -0.29 16.37
CA GLU A 108 -11.16 -1.48 16.01
C GLU A 108 -9.73 -1.41 16.57
N ILE A 109 -9.09 -0.24 16.56
CA ILE A 109 -7.79 -0.02 17.22
C ILE A 109 -7.93 -0.32 18.73
N GLY A 110 -9.01 0.15 19.38
CA GLY A 110 -9.27 -0.10 20.80
C GLY A 110 -9.49 -1.57 21.16
N LYS A 111 -9.79 -2.46 20.20
CA LYS A 111 -9.86 -3.91 20.44
C LYS A 111 -8.47 -4.57 20.41
N ILE A 112 -7.48 -3.89 19.82
CA ILE A 112 -6.10 -4.39 19.70
C ILE A 112 -5.23 -3.89 20.85
N THR A 113 -5.45 -2.65 21.32
CA THR A 113 -4.61 -2.02 22.35
C THR A 113 -5.41 -1.04 23.22
N ASP A 114 -5.01 -0.93 24.50
CA ASP A 114 -5.48 0.10 25.42
C ASP A 114 -4.69 1.41 25.32
N GLN A 115 -3.66 1.46 24.47
CA GLN A 115 -2.84 2.66 24.27
C GLN A 115 -3.65 3.75 23.56
N PRO A 116 -3.56 5.02 24.00
CA PRO A 116 -4.27 6.12 23.35
C PRO A 116 -3.72 6.40 21.95
N ILE A 117 -4.58 6.79 21.01
CA ILE A 117 -4.13 7.39 19.75
C ILE A 117 -3.52 8.75 20.11
N SER A 118 -2.24 8.93 19.82
CA SER A 118 -1.47 10.13 20.18
C SER A 118 -1.10 10.99 18.97
N HIS A 119 -0.95 10.37 17.80
CA HIS A 119 -0.54 11.07 16.57
C HIS A 119 -1.38 10.61 15.38
N VAL A 120 -1.73 11.54 14.51
CA VAL A 120 -2.29 11.29 13.19
C VAL A 120 -1.44 12.00 12.15
N VAL A 121 -0.87 11.25 11.23
CA VAL A 121 -0.17 11.79 10.06
C VAL A 121 -1.17 11.88 8.93
N ILE A 122 -1.42 13.09 8.45
CA ILE A 122 -2.23 13.35 7.26
C ILE A 122 -1.31 13.15 6.05
N CYS A 123 -1.29 11.93 5.53
CA CYS A 123 -0.44 11.56 4.40
C CYS A 123 -1.02 12.04 3.07
N SER A 124 -2.34 11.99 2.89
CA SER A 124 -3.05 12.64 1.78
C SER A 124 -4.05 13.67 2.30
N ASP A 125 -4.16 14.80 1.60
CA ASP A 125 -5.14 15.84 1.92
C ASP A 125 -6.51 15.64 1.24
N HIS A 126 -6.73 14.51 0.59
CA HIS A 126 -8.04 14.18 0.02
C HIS A 126 -9.06 13.79 1.09
N GLY A 127 -10.33 14.05 0.78
CA GLY A 127 -11.43 13.91 1.74
C GLY A 127 -11.64 12.47 2.22
N ASP A 128 -11.34 11.49 1.41
CA ASP A 128 -11.48 10.08 1.78
C ASP A 128 -10.37 9.56 2.72
N HIS A 129 -9.36 10.39 3.00
CA HIS A 129 -8.32 10.17 4.00
C HIS A 129 -8.42 11.13 5.19
N THR A 130 -9.27 12.18 5.11
CA THR A 130 -9.25 13.27 6.10
C THR A 130 -10.62 13.67 6.62
N ALA A 131 -11.71 13.45 5.86
CA ALA A 131 -13.02 13.98 6.21
C ALA A 131 -13.62 13.37 7.49
N GLY A 132 -13.09 12.24 7.95
CA GLY A 132 -13.44 11.60 9.21
C GLY A 132 -12.58 12.01 10.41
N ASN A 133 -11.57 12.86 10.26
CA ASN A 133 -10.59 13.14 11.33
C ASN A 133 -11.20 13.75 12.59
N GLY A 134 -12.39 14.32 12.52
CA GLY A 134 -13.13 14.77 13.70
C GLY A 134 -13.57 13.66 14.68
N ALA A 135 -13.46 12.38 14.26
CA ALA A 135 -13.78 11.23 15.11
C ALA A 135 -12.62 10.76 16.00
N PHE A 136 -11.40 11.21 15.74
CA PHE A 136 -10.27 10.89 16.61
C PHE A 136 -10.44 11.56 17.98
N PRO A 137 -9.89 10.96 19.07
CA PRO A 137 -9.97 11.52 20.41
C PRO A 137 -9.37 12.93 20.51
N GLU A 138 -9.80 13.69 21.52
CA GLU A 138 -9.17 14.97 21.84
C GLU A 138 -7.69 14.80 22.28
N GLY A 139 -6.85 15.77 21.91
CA GLY A 139 -5.44 15.78 22.30
C GLY A 139 -4.49 15.00 21.36
N VAL A 140 -5.02 14.49 20.24
CA VAL A 140 -4.20 13.91 19.18
C VAL A 140 -3.40 15.00 18.48
N GLU A 141 -2.10 14.77 18.27
CA GLU A 141 -1.23 15.63 17.46
C GLU A 141 -1.39 15.29 15.98
N TYR A 142 -1.78 16.29 15.17
CA TYR A 142 -1.93 16.14 13.73
C TYR A 142 -0.70 16.69 13.02
N ILE A 143 -0.10 15.86 12.14
CA ILE A 143 1.08 16.19 11.34
C ILE A 143 0.67 16.27 9.88
N VAL A 144 1.10 17.32 9.17
CA VAL A 144 0.77 17.51 7.74
C VAL A 144 1.94 18.14 7.00
N HIS A 145 2.02 17.93 5.69
CA HIS A 145 2.95 18.67 4.83
C HIS A 145 2.47 20.11 4.60
N GLU A 146 3.41 21.05 4.49
CA GLU A 146 3.10 22.49 4.29
C GLU A 146 2.22 22.76 3.06
N ASN A 147 2.38 21.99 1.98
CA ASN A 147 1.58 22.13 0.76
C ASN A 147 0.11 21.70 0.94
N SER A 148 -0.21 20.88 1.93
CA SER A 148 -1.56 20.38 2.20
C SER A 148 -2.37 21.28 3.14
N VAL A 149 -1.74 22.24 3.83
CA VAL A 149 -2.41 23.14 4.80
C VAL A 149 -3.62 23.84 4.18
N ALA A 150 -3.46 24.44 3.00
CA ALA A 150 -4.55 25.13 2.32
C ALA A 150 -5.69 24.20 1.87
N ALA A 151 -5.40 22.92 1.60
CA ALA A 151 -6.43 21.93 1.32
C ALA A 151 -7.20 21.56 2.59
N MET A 152 -6.51 21.39 3.71
CA MET A 152 -7.14 21.13 5.02
C MET A 152 -8.03 22.29 5.47
N GLU A 153 -7.63 23.55 5.25
CA GLU A 153 -8.47 24.71 5.50
C GLU A 153 -9.77 24.66 4.70
N ARG A 154 -9.70 24.34 3.40
CA ARG A 154 -10.90 24.20 2.55
C ARG A 154 -11.82 23.06 2.96
N ILE A 155 -11.27 21.94 3.45
CA ILE A 155 -12.05 20.82 3.97
C ILE A 155 -12.77 21.25 5.24
N ARG A 156 -12.06 21.90 6.18
CA ARG A 156 -12.62 22.41 7.44
C ARG A 156 -13.72 23.46 7.24
N GLU A 157 -13.63 24.29 6.20
CA GLU A 157 -14.74 25.20 5.87
C GLU A 157 -16.05 24.48 5.60
N ARG A 158 -16.00 23.24 5.11
CA ARG A 158 -17.17 22.39 4.81
C ARG A 158 -17.54 21.46 5.97
N ILE A 159 -16.54 21.01 6.72
CA ILE A 159 -16.64 20.07 7.84
C ILE A 159 -15.90 20.68 9.04
N PRO A 160 -16.56 21.57 9.82
CA PRO A 160 -15.89 22.32 10.89
C PRO A 160 -15.31 21.49 12.02
N GLU A 161 -15.76 20.24 12.15
CA GLU A 161 -15.33 19.28 13.18
C GLU A 161 -13.92 18.73 12.91
N ILE A 162 -13.39 18.92 11.70
CA ILE A 162 -12.03 18.44 11.36
C ILE A 162 -10.99 19.31 12.07
N PRO A 163 -10.10 18.71 12.87
CA PRO A 163 -9.00 19.42 13.51
C PRO A 163 -8.04 20.01 12.47
N MET A 164 -7.53 21.21 12.75
CA MET A 164 -6.40 21.73 11.98
C MET A 164 -5.10 21.17 12.52
N PRO A 165 -4.18 20.76 11.64
CA PRO A 165 -2.87 20.29 12.06
C PRO A 165 -2.10 21.34 12.82
N GLU A 166 -1.49 20.98 13.95
CA GLU A 166 -0.61 21.85 14.74
C GLU A 166 0.84 21.73 14.28
N THR A 167 1.23 20.56 13.80
CA THR A 167 2.58 20.27 13.32
C THR A 167 2.61 20.26 11.80
N VAL A 168 3.32 21.24 11.24
CA VAL A 168 3.53 21.38 9.78
C VAL A 168 4.99 21.06 9.47
N MET A 169 5.20 20.15 8.53
CA MET A 169 6.55 19.75 8.10
C MET A 169 6.80 20.03 6.62
N SER A 170 8.07 20.01 6.21
CA SER A 170 8.49 20.08 4.80
C SER A 170 9.09 18.76 4.32
N ASP A 171 10.39 18.55 4.47
CA ASP A 171 11.07 17.42 3.82
C ASP A 171 11.01 16.10 4.61
N ARG A 172 11.33 16.17 5.92
CA ARG A 172 11.48 14.99 6.78
C ARG A 172 11.22 15.35 8.25
N MET A 173 10.56 14.44 8.93
CA MET A 173 10.42 14.43 10.38
C MET A 173 10.76 13.04 10.92
N ASP A 174 11.66 12.97 11.88
CA ASP A 174 11.98 11.76 12.61
C ASP A 174 11.27 11.81 13.97
N LEU A 175 10.41 10.84 14.22
CA LEU A 175 9.68 10.67 15.46
C LEU A 175 10.16 9.39 16.15
N THR A 176 10.31 9.45 17.48
CA THR A 176 10.47 8.24 18.29
C THR A 176 9.28 8.13 19.22
N LEU A 177 8.52 7.06 19.11
CA LEU A 177 7.33 6.79 19.92
C LEU A 177 7.45 5.39 20.55
N GLY A 178 7.44 5.30 21.87
CA GLY A 178 7.64 4.04 22.60
C GLY A 178 8.93 3.32 22.22
N GLY A 179 10.00 4.06 21.94
CA GLY A 179 11.29 3.54 21.49
C GLY A 179 11.34 3.10 20.01
N ARG A 180 10.23 3.19 19.27
CA ARG A 180 10.15 2.86 17.84
C ARG A 180 10.52 4.07 16.99
N ALA A 181 11.42 3.89 16.05
CA ALA A 181 11.76 4.91 15.06
C ALA A 181 10.71 4.98 13.96
N ILE A 182 10.18 6.16 13.68
CA ILE A 182 9.18 6.43 12.64
C ILE A 182 9.69 7.63 11.82
N GLU A 183 9.84 7.44 10.53
CA GLU A 183 10.25 8.48 9.61
C GLU A 183 9.03 8.94 8.81
N ILE A 184 8.70 10.23 8.87
CA ILE A 184 7.66 10.85 8.06
C ILE A 184 8.38 11.66 6.99
N LEU A 185 8.16 11.30 5.72
CA LEU A 185 8.96 11.80 4.60
C LEU A 185 8.07 12.43 3.53
N PHE A 186 8.53 13.56 2.99
CA PHE A 186 8.04 14.10 1.73
C PHE A 186 9.00 13.70 0.61
N LEU A 187 8.56 12.81 -0.26
CA LEU A 187 9.38 12.32 -1.37
C LEU A 187 9.17 13.09 -2.69
N GLY A 188 8.37 14.15 -2.65
CA GLY A 188 7.99 14.96 -3.78
C GLY A 188 6.48 14.98 -3.99
N ARG A 189 6.00 15.92 -4.83
CA ARG A 189 4.59 15.99 -5.19
C ARG A 189 4.19 14.72 -5.98
N ALA A 190 2.98 14.23 -5.75
CA ALA A 190 2.51 12.99 -6.36
C ALA A 190 1.01 13.06 -6.69
N HIS A 191 0.17 12.32 -5.95
CA HIS A 191 -1.28 12.30 -6.10
C HIS A 191 -1.90 13.64 -5.67
N THR A 192 -1.27 14.28 -4.67
CA THR A 192 -1.51 15.66 -4.27
C THR A 192 -0.21 16.46 -4.27
N GLY A 193 -0.26 17.72 -3.82
CA GLY A 193 0.94 18.55 -3.66
C GLY A 193 1.73 18.27 -2.39
N GLY A 194 1.17 17.52 -1.44
CA GLY A 194 1.75 17.35 -0.10
C GLY A 194 1.67 15.93 0.45
N ASP A 195 1.71 14.91 -0.43
CA ASP A 195 1.67 13.52 0.02
C ASP A 195 2.87 13.17 0.89
N LEU A 196 2.59 12.73 2.12
CA LEU A 196 3.59 12.21 3.04
C LEU A 196 3.61 10.69 3.02
N VAL A 197 4.76 10.11 3.27
CA VAL A 197 4.89 8.67 3.50
C VAL A 197 5.38 8.41 4.92
N VAL A 198 4.94 7.30 5.51
CA VAL A 198 5.38 6.87 6.84
C VAL A 198 6.23 5.62 6.68
N HIS A 199 7.50 5.72 7.06
CA HIS A 199 8.47 4.65 7.00
C HIS A 199 8.84 4.16 8.40
N LEU A 200 8.81 2.86 8.57
CA LEU A 200 9.25 2.14 9.78
C LEU A 200 10.49 1.34 9.40
N PRO A 201 11.70 1.90 9.59
CA PRO A 201 12.93 1.30 9.07
C PRO A 201 13.26 -0.05 9.69
N GLU A 202 12.98 -0.26 10.98
CA GLU A 202 13.26 -1.52 11.68
C GLU A 202 12.32 -2.65 11.22
N GLU A 203 11.04 -2.34 10.97
CA GLU A 203 10.04 -3.27 10.48
C GLU A 203 10.09 -3.44 8.96
N SER A 204 10.76 -2.52 8.28
CA SER A 204 10.83 -2.45 6.82
C SER A 204 9.45 -2.32 6.16
N VAL A 205 8.62 -1.42 6.73
CA VAL A 205 7.27 -1.10 6.25
C VAL A 205 7.23 0.35 5.80
N LEU A 206 6.68 0.61 4.63
CA LEU A 206 6.48 1.94 4.04
C LEU A 206 5.01 2.10 3.65
N PHE A 207 4.30 3.01 4.31
CA PHE A 207 2.96 3.43 3.91
C PHE A 207 3.07 4.57 2.91
N LEU A 208 2.48 4.39 1.74
CA LEU A 208 2.60 5.28 0.59
C LEU A 208 1.33 6.09 0.32
N THR A 209 0.30 5.94 1.13
CA THR A 209 -0.99 6.61 0.96
C THR A 209 -1.49 6.53 -0.49
N GLU A 210 -2.15 7.56 -0.99
CA GLU A 210 -2.66 7.64 -2.36
C GLU A 210 -1.56 7.76 -3.44
N ALA A 211 -0.30 7.93 -3.05
CA ALA A 211 0.78 7.84 -4.02
C ALA A 211 0.92 6.41 -4.60
N TYR A 212 0.49 5.39 -3.86
CA TYR A 212 0.43 4.02 -4.36
C TYR A 212 -1.03 3.53 -4.46
N LEU A 213 -1.52 3.43 -5.68
CA LEU A 213 -2.84 2.92 -6.03
C LEU A 213 -2.70 1.48 -6.55
N HIS A 214 -3.07 0.49 -5.72
CA HIS A 214 -2.95 -0.90 -6.11
C HIS A 214 -4.15 -1.35 -6.96
N ARG A 215 -3.96 -1.40 -8.30
CA ARG A 215 -4.97 -1.76 -9.29
C ARG A 215 -6.20 -0.84 -9.33
N VAL A 216 -6.07 0.36 -8.80
CA VAL A 216 -6.99 1.47 -9.04
C VAL A 216 -6.40 2.34 -10.16
N TYR A 217 -7.24 2.72 -11.13
CA TYR A 217 -6.81 3.58 -12.24
C TYR A 217 -6.19 4.88 -11.70
N PRO A 218 -5.07 5.37 -12.28
CA PRO A 218 -4.40 6.57 -11.79
C PRO A 218 -5.34 7.77 -11.68
N ALA A 219 -5.73 8.11 -10.44
CA ALA A 219 -6.64 9.22 -10.14
C ALA A 219 -5.84 10.52 -10.08
N MET A 220 -5.92 11.35 -11.11
CA MET A 220 -5.00 12.48 -11.29
C MET A 220 -5.63 13.85 -11.07
N ARG A 221 -6.81 13.96 -10.45
CA ARG A 221 -7.51 15.24 -10.28
C ARG A 221 -6.64 16.36 -9.71
N SER A 222 -5.81 16.04 -8.72
CA SER A 222 -4.93 16.97 -8.01
C SER A 222 -3.45 16.69 -8.25
N ALA A 223 -3.13 15.66 -9.06
CA ALA A 223 -1.80 15.08 -9.18
C ALA A 223 -0.81 15.98 -9.94
N TYR A 224 0.46 15.62 -9.77
CA TYR A 224 1.62 16.11 -10.51
C TYR A 224 2.23 14.93 -11.27
N PRO A 225 1.71 14.60 -12.46
CA PRO A 225 1.93 13.31 -13.12
C PRO A 225 3.39 12.87 -13.22
N THR A 226 4.26 13.71 -13.77
CA THR A 226 5.68 13.39 -13.94
C THR A 226 6.44 13.31 -12.60
N GLU A 227 6.12 14.20 -11.65
CA GLU A 227 6.71 14.18 -10.31
C GLU A 227 6.25 12.96 -9.50
N TRP A 228 5.01 12.52 -9.71
CA TRP A 228 4.46 11.32 -9.07
C TRP A 228 5.27 10.08 -9.43
N VAL A 229 5.60 9.87 -10.71
CA VAL A 229 6.50 8.79 -11.13
C VAL A 229 7.85 8.90 -10.41
N ALA A 230 8.43 10.10 -10.34
CA ALA A 230 9.71 10.32 -9.67
C ALA A 230 9.63 10.05 -8.16
N MET A 231 8.53 10.42 -7.51
CA MET A 231 8.26 10.16 -6.09
C MET A 231 8.20 8.66 -5.81
N LEU A 232 7.45 7.88 -6.61
CA LEU A 232 7.35 6.43 -6.42
C LEU A 232 8.69 5.72 -6.66
N ARG A 233 9.52 6.20 -7.58
CA ARG A 233 10.87 5.66 -7.78
C ARG A 233 11.76 5.91 -6.57
N ARG A 234 11.68 7.08 -5.92
CA ARG A 234 12.37 7.35 -4.65
C ARG A 234 11.85 6.44 -3.53
N ALA A 235 10.55 6.16 -3.51
CA ALA A 235 9.97 5.20 -2.56
C ALA A 235 10.54 3.78 -2.77
N GLN A 236 10.70 3.33 -4.03
CA GLN A 236 11.36 2.05 -4.33
C GLN A 236 12.82 2.02 -3.86
N GLU A 237 13.55 3.14 -3.95
CA GLU A 237 14.94 3.25 -3.49
C GLU A 237 15.09 3.09 -1.97
N ILE A 238 14.04 3.37 -1.18
CA ILE A 238 14.03 3.08 0.26
C ILE A 238 14.17 1.57 0.51
N GLY A 239 13.64 0.74 -0.38
CA GLY A 239 13.82 -0.71 -0.32
C GLY A 239 13.02 -1.37 0.80
N ALA A 240 11.90 -0.79 1.23
CA ALA A 240 11.03 -1.38 2.24
C ALA A 240 10.50 -2.75 1.76
N ARG A 241 10.41 -3.69 2.70
CA ARG A 241 9.88 -5.03 2.41
C ARG A 241 8.39 -5.01 2.13
N VAL A 242 7.63 -4.18 2.85
CA VAL A 242 6.18 -4.03 2.71
C VAL A 242 5.87 -2.61 2.27
N ASN A 243 5.31 -2.44 1.08
CA ASN A 243 4.86 -1.16 0.54
C ASN A 243 3.33 -1.12 0.62
N VAL A 244 2.78 -0.34 1.54
CA VAL A 244 1.35 -0.29 1.83
C VAL A 244 0.68 0.76 0.94
N PRO A 245 -0.32 0.40 0.12
CA PRO A 245 -1.05 1.35 -0.73
C PRO A 245 -2.07 2.17 0.08
N GLY A 246 -2.52 3.30 -0.48
CA GLY A 246 -3.66 4.06 0.04
C GLY A 246 -5.00 3.57 -0.48
N HIS A 247 -5.01 2.94 -1.66
CA HIS A 247 -6.19 2.30 -2.24
C HIS A 247 -5.85 0.94 -2.86
N GLY A 248 -6.85 0.09 -2.96
CA GLY A 248 -6.71 -1.30 -3.36
C GLY A 248 -6.48 -2.19 -2.13
N PHE A 249 -5.85 -3.32 -2.33
CA PHE A 249 -5.71 -4.32 -1.26
C PHE A 249 -4.28 -4.40 -0.74
N VAL A 250 -4.15 -4.66 0.55
CA VAL A 250 -2.88 -5.02 1.17
C VAL A 250 -2.70 -6.53 1.02
N ASP A 251 -1.84 -6.90 0.09
CA ASP A 251 -1.49 -8.28 -0.25
C ASP A 251 -0.14 -8.69 0.39
N SER A 252 0.42 -9.84 -0.02
CA SER A 252 1.74 -10.25 0.46
C SER A 252 2.83 -9.24 0.09
N PRO A 253 3.94 -9.16 0.84
CA PRO A 253 5.03 -8.23 0.56
C PRO A 253 5.59 -8.36 -0.87
N GLU A 254 5.63 -9.59 -1.41
CA GLU A 254 6.10 -9.88 -2.77
C GLU A 254 5.15 -9.28 -3.81
N VAL A 255 3.84 -9.47 -3.63
CA VAL A 255 2.81 -8.91 -4.52
C VAL A 255 2.87 -7.39 -4.47
N LEU A 256 2.89 -6.78 -3.26
CA LEU A 256 2.91 -5.32 -3.11
C LEU A 256 4.14 -4.67 -3.75
N ARG A 257 5.30 -5.33 -3.69
CA ARG A 257 6.53 -4.85 -4.35
C ARG A 257 6.39 -4.88 -5.87
N ASP A 258 5.89 -6.00 -6.42
CA ASP A 258 5.70 -6.15 -7.87
C ASP A 258 4.62 -5.18 -8.38
N GLU A 259 3.52 -5.02 -7.64
CA GLU A 259 2.43 -4.12 -7.98
C GLU A 259 2.80 -2.63 -7.82
N LEU A 260 3.75 -2.27 -6.96
CA LEU A 260 4.30 -0.91 -6.93
C LEU A 260 5.00 -0.56 -8.24
N GLN A 261 5.74 -1.50 -8.83
CA GLN A 261 6.33 -1.32 -10.15
C GLN A 261 5.24 -1.18 -11.23
N VAL A 262 4.19 -2.01 -11.16
CA VAL A 262 3.04 -1.92 -12.08
C VAL A 262 2.30 -0.58 -11.93
N ALA A 263 2.19 -0.02 -10.72
CA ALA A 263 1.60 1.30 -10.51
C ALA A 263 2.43 2.42 -11.17
N ILE A 264 3.76 2.33 -11.12
CA ILE A 264 4.66 3.25 -11.82
C ILE A 264 4.45 3.15 -13.34
N GLU A 265 4.43 1.93 -13.88
CA GLU A 265 4.21 1.67 -15.32
C GLU A 265 2.82 2.17 -15.77
N ALA A 266 1.82 2.08 -14.91
CA ALA A 266 0.49 2.62 -15.17
C ALA A 266 0.50 4.14 -15.34
N LEU A 267 1.17 4.87 -14.43
CA LEU A 267 1.36 6.31 -14.54
C LEU A 267 2.11 6.68 -15.82
N GLU A 268 3.21 5.97 -16.11
CA GLU A 268 4.00 6.20 -17.32
C GLU A 268 3.19 5.95 -18.59
N THR A 269 2.32 4.93 -18.60
CA THR A 269 1.40 4.63 -19.71
C THR A 269 0.42 5.78 -19.94
N VAL A 270 -0.20 6.28 -18.87
CA VAL A 270 -1.14 7.41 -18.98
C VAL A 270 -0.41 8.66 -19.49
N ILE A 271 0.77 8.96 -18.95
CA ILE A 271 1.56 10.13 -19.36
C ILE A 271 1.99 10.00 -20.83
N ALA A 272 2.51 8.85 -21.24
CA ALA A 272 3.01 8.64 -22.59
C ALA A 272 1.89 8.74 -23.63
N GLU A 273 0.77 8.07 -23.43
CA GLU A 273 -0.35 8.10 -24.36
C GLU A 273 -0.99 9.50 -24.43
N SER A 274 -1.18 10.16 -23.28
CA SER A 274 -1.69 11.54 -23.25
C SER A 274 -0.76 12.51 -23.97
N THR A 275 0.57 12.36 -23.80
CA THR A 275 1.57 13.17 -24.49
C THR A 275 1.51 12.96 -26.00
N ARG A 276 1.42 11.70 -26.45
CA ARG A 276 1.29 11.36 -27.88
C ARG A 276 0.07 12.04 -28.52
N LEU A 277 -1.08 12.00 -27.84
CA LEU A 277 -2.31 12.60 -28.34
C LEU A 277 -2.25 14.14 -28.34
N HIS A 278 -1.62 14.73 -27.32
CA HIS A 278 -1.37 16.17 -27.26
C HIS A 278 -0.46 16.64 -28.41
N GLU A 279 0.61 15.91 -28.72
CA GLU A 279 1.52 16.20 -29.83
C GLU A 279 0.82 16.09 -31.20
N MET A 280 -0.24 15.29 -31.31
CA MET A 280 -1.10 15.23 -32.49
C MET A 280 -2.02 16.46 -32.61
N GLY A 281 -2.06 17.33 -31.63
CA GLY A 281 -2.86 18.55 -31.58
C GLY A 281 -4.34 18.29 -31.26
N LEU A 282 -4.67 17.15 -30.65
CA LEU A 282 -6.01 16.84 -30.20
C LEU A 282 -6.38 17.62 -28.93
N THR A 283 -7.62 18.01 -28.82
CA THR A 283 -8.14 18.50 -27.54
C THR A 283 -8.26 17.35 -26.52
N PRO A 284 -8.34 17.62 -25.20
CA PRO A 284 -8.52 16.56 -24.21
C PRO A 284 -9.74 15.66 -24.46
N GLU A 285 -10.83 16.23 -24.99
CA GLU A 285 -12.06 15.50 -25.31
C GLU A 285 -11.86 14.58 -26.53
N GLU A 286 -11.23 15.07 -27.61
CA GLU A 286 -10.90 14.26 -28.79
C GLU A 286 -9.88 13.16 -28.45
N ALA A 287 -8.95 13.47 -27.56
CA ALA A 287 -7.94 12.53 -27.10
C ALA A 287 -8.55 11.41 -26.23
N ASP A 288 -9.51 11.74 -25.36
CA ASP A 288 -10.20 10.74 -24.53
C ASP A 288 -10.96 9.71 -25.37
N GLU A 289 -11.52 10.13 -26.52
CA GLU A 289 -12.18 9.22 -27.47
C GLU A 289 -11.21 8.28 -28.21
N GLN A 290 -9.93 8.68 -28.34
CA GLN A 290 -8.92 7.98 -29.14
C GLN A 290 -7.83 7.28 -28.31
N ALA A 291 -7.76 7.59 -27.02
CA ALA A 291 -6.72 7.04 -26.14
C ALA A 291 -6.86 5.53 -25.98
N ASP A 292 -5.70 4.85 -26.00
CA ASP A 292 -5.57 3.44 -25.70
C ASP A 292 -4.57 3.28 -24.53
N PHE A 293 -5.07 2.98 -23.37
CA PHE A 293 -4.26 2.77 -22.16
C PHE A 293 -4.00 1.28 -21.87
N GLY A 294 -4.30 0.39 -22.83
CA GLY A 294 -4.02 -1.04 -22.72
C GLY A 294 -4.73 -1.69 -21.53
N ASP A 295 -3.97 -2.42 -20.72
CA ASP A 295 -4.52 -3.17 -19.58
C ASP A 295 -5.20 -2.30 -18.52
N LEU A 296 -4.88 -1.00 -18.45
CA LEU A 296 -5.51 -0.07 -17.51
C LEU A 296 -7.01 0.09 -17.75
N GLU A 297 -7.50 -0.23 -18.95
CA GLU A 297 -8.93 -0.23 -19.30
C GLU A 297 -9.75 -1.23 -18.47
N THR A 298 -9.09 -2.16 -17.75
CA THR A 298 -9.72 -3.16 -16.88
C THR A 298 -9.63 -2.82 -15.40
N TRP A 299 -8.92 -1.73 -15.03
CA TRP A 299 -8.70 -1.35 -13.65
C TRP A 299 -9.92 -0.68 -13.02
N SER A 300 -10.06 -0.82 -11.71
CA SER A 300 -11.15 -0.18 -10.96
C SER A 300 -11.10 1.35 -11.09
N LEU A 301 -12.25 2.00 -11.11
CA LEU A 301 -12.43 3.44 -11.26
C LEU A 301 -12.01 4.00 -12.63
N ARG A 302 -11.74 3.15 -13.62
CA ARG A 302 -11.34 3.58 -14.96
C ARG A 302 -12.32 4.61 -15.55
N GLU A 303 -13.61 4.34 -15.50
CA GLU A 303 -14.62 5.21 -16.14
C GLU A 303 -14.64 6.63 -15.55
N SER A 304 -14.47 6.75 -14.25
CA SER A 304 -14.47 8.04 -13.55
C SER A 304 -13.13 8.78 -13.63
N GLN A 305 -11.99 8.05 -13.73
CA GLN A 305 -10.64 8.64 -13.61
C GLN A 305 -9.96 8.90 -14.95
N ARG A 306 -10.23 8.09 -15.98
CA ARG A 306 -9.54 8.13 -17.29
C ARG A 306 -9.48 9.53 -17.91
N GLY A 307 -10.61 10.16 -18.14
CA GLY A 307 -10.66 11.50 -18.74
C GLY A 307 -10.09 12.60 -17.83
N MET A 308 -10.14 12.42 -16.49
CA MET A 308 -9.50 13.36 -15.55
C MET A 308 -7.97 13.23 -15.59
N ALA A 309 -7.45 12.01 -15.65
CA ALA A 309 -6.03 11.76 -15.75
C ALA A 309 -5.44 12.35 -17.05
N LEU A 310 -6.09 12.11 -18.17
CA LEU A 310 -5.70 12.67 -19.47
C LEU A 310 -5.66 14.21 -19.42
N ARG A 311 -6.74 14.86 -18.96
CA ARG A 311 -6.77 16.32 -18.82
C ARG A 311 -5.67 16.85 -17.91
N ARG A 312 -5.36 16.13 -16.84
CA ARG A 312 -4.29 16.56 -15.89
C ARG A 312 -2.92 16.53 -16.54
N VAL A 313 -2.62 15.50 -17.35
CA VAL A 313 -1.37 15.46 -18.13
C VAL A 313 -1.32 16.59 -19.15
N TYR A 314 -2.44 16.91 -19.83
CA TYR A 314 -2.50 18.07 -20.73
C TYR A 314 -2.19 19.39 -20.02
N MET A 315 -2.74 19.60 -18.80
CA MET A 315 -2.41 20.76 -17.98
C MET A 315 -0.91 20.83 -17.64
N GLU A 316 -0.27 19.69 -17.32
CA GLU A 316 1.17 19.63 -17.07
C GLU A 316 1.97 20.00 -18.32
N LEU A 317 1.64 19.44 -19.48
CA LEU A 317 2.30 19.72 -20.76
C LEU A 317 2.17 21.18 -21.19
N ASN A 318 1.06 21.82 -20.86
CA ASN A 318 0.82 23.23 -21.11
C ASN A 318 1.43 24.17 -20.07
N GLY A 319 2.01 23.65 -18.97
CA GLY A 319 2.53 24.47 -17.86
C GLY A 319 1.42 25.15 -17.02
N GLU A 320 0.26 24.54 -16.93
CA GLU A 320 -0.94 25.05 -16.24
C GLU A 320 -1.15 24.43 -14.84
N LEU A 321 -0.25 23.56 -14.39
CA LEU A 321 -0.30 23.02 -13.03
C LEU A 321 0.05 24.11 -12.02
N PRO A 322 -0.63 24.12 -10.83
CA PRO A 322 -0.38 25.10 -9.77
C PRO A 322 1.02 24.99 -9.15
#